data_9ae81a38396f0dcfff9373076547d246
#
_entry.id   9ae81a38396f0dcfff9373076547d246
#
_cell.length_a   1.000
_cell.length_b   1.000
_cell.length_c   1.000
_cell.angle_alpha   90.00
_cell.angle_beta   90.00
_cell.angle_gamma   90.00
#
_symmetry.space_group_name_H-M   'P 1'
#
loop_
_entity.id
_entity.type
_entity.pdbx_description
1 polymer ?
#
loop_
_entity_poly.entity_id
_entity_poly.type
_entity_poly.pdbx_seq_one_letter_code
_entity_poly.pdbx_strand_id
1 'polypeptide(L)'
;MGARDWDATPLSNADGAQRFQVDVLVLGGGPAGAWAAISARARGATVLLADKGYCGTSGATAPSGTGVWYVPPDAAARDKAKADRYTMGGQLAEHAWMDRVL
;
A
#
# COMPACT_ATOMS: atom_id res chain seq x y z
N MET A 1 23.02 18.77 15.76
CA MET A 1 21.72 18.64 15.10
C MET A 1 20.90 17.74 16.01
N GLY A 2 20.00 18.30 16.84
CA GLY A 2 19.25 17.55 17.83
C GLY A 2 18.32 16.54 17.16
N ALA A 3 18.18 15.34 17.77
CA ALA A 3 17.18 14.38 17.37
C ALA A 3 15.82 15.09 17.33
N ARG A 4 15.11 14.94 16.24
CA ARG A 4 13.78 15.55 16.11
C ARG A 4 12.81 14.67 16.90
N ASP A 5 11.88 15.31 17.62
CA ASP A 5 10.91 14.63 18.53
C ASP A 5 10.02 13.57 17.86
N TRP A 6 10.21 13.31 16.56
CA TRP A 6 9.45 12.31 15.79
C TRP A 6 10.21 11.03 15.45
N ASP A 7 11.46 10.91 15.87
CA ASP A 7 12.25 9.71 15.60
C ASP A 7 11.79 8.57 16.53
N ALA A 8 11.72 7.35 15.98
CA ALA A 8 11.43 6.16 16.78
C ALA A 8 12.48 6.06 17.91
N THR A 9 12.03 5.99 19.14
CA THR A 9 12.93 5.92 20.30
C THR A 9 13.44 4.49 20.47
N PRO A 10 14.75 4.24 20.31
CA PRO A 10 15.32 2.94 20.62
C PRO A 10 15.23 2.70 22.13
N LEU A 11 14.69 1.56 22.54
CA LEU A 11 14.68 1.12 23.92
C LEU A 11 15.95 0.30 24.18
N SER A 12 16.59 0.54 25.33
CA SER A 12 17.80 -0.19 25.75
C SER A 12 17.54 -1.70 25.86
N ASN A 13 18.49 -2.51 25.36
CA ASN A 13 18.37 -3.97 25.30
C ASN A 13 19.34 -4.66 26.26
N ALA A 14 18.80 -5.52 27.09
CA ALA A 14 19.60 -6.48 27.88
C ALA A 14 19.90 -7.77 27.08
N ASP A 15 19.18 -8.02 25.97
CA ASP A 15 19.18 -9.28 25.23
C ASP A 15 19.64 -9.18 23.77
N GLY A 16 20.18 -8.03 23.36
CA GLY A 16 20.62 -7.78 21.96
C GLY A 16 19.48 -7.56 20.95
N ALA A 17 18.22 -7.65 21.36
CA ALA A 17 17.09 -7.37 20.51
C ALA A 17 16.90 -5.85 20.33
N GLN A 18 16.59 -5.37 19.13
CA GLN A 18 16.24 -3.97 18.90
C GLN A 18 14.77 -3.76 19.26
N ARG A 19 14.50 -2.82 20.13
CA ARG A 19 13.15 -2.44 20.56
C ARG A 19 12.93 -0.96 20.26
N PHE A 20 11.78 -0.65 19.71
CA PHE A 20 11.37 0.70 19.38
C PHE A 20 10.00 0.97 19.98
N GLN A 21 9.80 2.21 20.42
CA GLN A 21 8.49 2.69 20.83
C GLN A 21 7.99 3.66 19.76
N VAL A 22 6.85 3.36 19.19
CA VAL A 22 6.22 4.16 18.12
C VAL A 22 4.71 4.15 18.29
N ASP A 23 4.03 5.14 17.73
CA ASP A 23 2.57 5.19 17.72
C ASP A 23 1.98 4.20 16.71
N VAL A 24 2.67 4.02 15.57
CA VAL A 24 2.22 3.17 14.47
C VAL A 24 3.36 2.29 13.96
N LEU A 25 3.14 0.99 13.98
CA LEU A 25 3.99 0.01 13.31
C LEU A 25 3.33 -0.40 11.99
N VAL A 26 4.03 -0.20 10.87
CA VAL A 26 3.60 -0.64 9.55
C VAL A 26 4.43 -1.85 9.14
N LEU A 27 3.78 -2.96 8.83
CA LEU A 27 4.43 -4.19 8.34
C LEU A 27 4.23 -4.30 6.83
N GLY A 28 5.32 -4.24 6.09
CA GLY A 28 5.34 -4.29 4.63
C GLY A 28 5.49 -2.91 3.98
N GLY A 29 6.55 -2.75 3.21
CA GLY A 29 6.95 -1.52 2.51
C GLY A 29 6.44 -1.42 1.07
N GLY A 30 5.35 -2.10 0.71
CA GLY A 30 4.66 -1.91 -0.56
C GLY A 30 3.88 -0.58 -0.61
N PRO A 31 3.17 -0.28 -1.72
CA PRO A 31 2.44 0.99 -1.88
C PRO A 31 1.47 1.28 -0.74
N ALA A 32 0.72 0.27 -0.29
CA ALA A 32 -0.23 0.43 0.81
C ALA A 32 0.48 0.79 2.12
N GLY A 33 1.55 0.07 2.48
CA GLY A 33 2.33 0.35 3.69
C GLY A 33 3.02 1.70 3.63
N ALA A 34 3.61 2.05 2.49
CA ALA A 34 4.24 3.35 2.29
C ALA A 34 3.24 4.51 2.46
N TRP A 35 2.06 4.42 1.85
CA TRP A 35 1.01 5.42 2.01
C TRP A 35 0.45 5.48 3.43
N ALA A 36 0.30 4.34 4.11
CA ALA A 36 -0.11 4.29 5.50
C ALA A 36 0.90 5.01 6.40
N ALA A 37 2.19 4.74 6.21
CA ALA A 37 3.27 5.38 6.96
C ALA A 37 3.31 6.89 6.72
N ILE A 38 3.24 7.33 5.46
CA ILE A 38 3.20 8.75 5.09
C ILE A 38 1.99 9.44 5.71
N SER A 39 0.81 8.81 5.62
CA SER A 39 -0.43 9.38 6.13
C SER A 39 -0.46 9.50 7.65
N ALA A 40 0.06 8.50 8.37
CA ALA A 40 0.21 8.53 9.81
C ALA A 40 1.20 9.63 10.23
N ARG A 41 2.33 9.69 9.54
CA ARG A 41 3.37 10.70 9.79
C ARG A 41 2.86 12.12 9.55
N ALA A 42 2.09 12.34 8.50
CA ALA A 42 1.49 13.65 8.21
C ALA A 42 0.52 14.14 9.31
N ARG A 43 0.03 13.22 10.14
CA ARG A 43 -0.83 13.50 11.29
C ARG A 43 -0.06 13.58 12.63
N GLY A 44 1.26 13.59 12.57
CA GLY A 44 2.13 13.77 13.74
C GLY A 44 2.53 12.49 14.46
N ALA A 45 2.07 11.31 14.03
CA ALA A 45 2.43 10.05 14.66
C ALA A 45 3.92 9.70 14.43
N THR A 46 4.54 9.07 15.41
CA THR A 46 5.82 8.37 15.23
C THR A 46 5.56 7.05 14.53
N VAL A 47 6.32 6.75 13.46
CA VAL A 47 6.04 5.59 12.61
C VAL A 47 7.31 4.76 12.42
N LEU A 48 7.20 3.46 12.61
CA LEU A 48 8.19 2.48 12.18
C LEU A 48 7.59 1.65 11.04
N LEU A 49 8.29 1.63 9.90
CA LEU A 49 7.95 0.74 8.81
C LEU A 49 8.99 -0.40 8.76
N ALA A 50 8.51 -1.63 8.86
CA ALA A 50 9.32 -2.83 8.77
C ALA A 50 8.96 -3.63 7.51
N ASP A 51 9.97 -4.03 6.75
CA ASP A 51 9.81 -4.84 5.54
C ASP A 51 10.77 -6.03 5.57
N LYS A 52 10.35 -7.15 4.98
CA LYS A 52 11.16 -8.37 4.92
C LYS A 52 12.35 -8.30 3.96
N GLY A 53 12.38 -7.29 3.11
CA GLY A 53 13.41 -7.09 2.11
C GLY A 53 13.71 -5.60 1.96
N TYR A 54 13.51 -5.06 0.76
CA TYR A 54 13.71 -3.64 0.49
C TYR A 54 12.36 -2.92 0.33
N CYS A 55 12.14 -1.89 1.14
CA CYS A 55 10.95 -1.05 1.05
C CYS A 55 10.78 -0.53 -0.39
N GLY A 56 9.60 -0.71 -0.95
CA GLY A 56 9.24 -0.34 -2.31
C GLY A 56 9.50 -1.42 -3.37
N THR A 57 10.34 -2.42 -3.10
CA THR A 57 10.73 -3.42 -4.13
C THR A 57 10.50 -4.88 -3.72
N SER A 58 10.18 -5.15 -2.47
CA SER A 58 9.99 -6.52 -1.94
C SER A 58 8.58 -7.07 -2.10
N GLY A 59 7.61 -6.25 -2.47
CA GLY A 59 6.19 -6.63 -2.59
C GLY A 59 5.81 -7.08 -3.99
N ALA A 60 4.59 -7.62 -4.13
CA ALA A 60 4.05 -8.10 -5.40
C ALA A 60 3.83 -6.98 -6.44
N THR A 61 3.65 -5.75 -6.01
CA THR A 61 3.41 -4.61 -6.91
C THR A 61 4.66 -4.20 -7.69
N ALA A 62 5.84 -4.31 -7.09
CA ALA A 62 7.10 -3.87 -7.70
C ALA A 62 7.42 -4.57 -9.04
N PRO A 63 7.29 -5.91 -9.17
CA PRO A 63 7.52 -6.60 -10.43
C PRO A 63 6.30 -6.60 -11.36
N SER A 64 5.13 -6.12 -10.92
CA SER A 64 3.94 -6.08 -11.75
C SER A 64 3.94 -4.89 -12.70
N GLY A 65 3.28 -5.08 -13.86
CA GLY A 65 3.08 -3.99 -14.80
C GLY A 65 2.18 -2.89 -14.22
N THR A 66 2.44 -1.65 -14.57
CA THR A 66 1.60 -0.50 -14.21
C THR A 66 0.52 -0.30 -15.27
N GLY A 67 -0.44 -1.21 -15.34
CA GLY A 67 -1.61 -1.05 -16.20
C GLY A 67 -2.71 -0.30 -15.48
N VAL A 68 -3.20 0.77 -16.07
CA VAL A 68 -4.43 1.44 -15.63
C VAL A 68 -5.58 1.00 -16.52
N TRP A 69 -6.63 0.46 -15.91
CA TRP A 69 -7.84 0.14 -16.66
C TRP A 69 -8.70 1.40 -16.79
N TYR A 70 -8.48 2.10 -17.87
CA TYR A 70 -9.24 3.30 -18.19
C TYR A 70 -10.17 3.05 -19.37
N VAL A 71 -11.43 3.41 -19.21
CA VAL A 71 -12.43 3.44 -20.27
C VAL A 71 -13.09 4.81 -20.24
N PRO A 72 -13.19 5.53 -21.37
CA PRO A 72 -13.88 6.82 -21.41
C PRO A 72 -15.27 6.77 -20.77
N PRO A 73 -15.81 7.89 -20.28
CA PRO A 73 -17.13 7.94 -19.61
C PRO A 73 -18.28 7.82 -20.62
N ASP A 74 -18.28 6.75 -21.39
CA ASP A 74 -19.33 6.31 -22.29
C ASP A 74 -19.94 5.02 -21.77
N ALA A 75 -21.26 4.99 -21.57
CA ALA A 75 -21.94 3.86 -20.94
C ALA A 75 -21.78 2.55 -21.74
N ALA A 76 -21.93 2.61 -23.05
CA ALA A 76 -21.83 1.40 -23.89
C ALA A 76 -20.39 0.85 -23.93
N ALA A 77 -19.39 1.74 -23.98
CA ALA A 77 -17.98 1.36 -23.94
C ALA A 77 -17.62 0.73 -22.57
N ARG A 78 -18.14 1.28 -21.46
CA ARG A 78 -17.92 0.75 -20.10
C ARG A 78 -18.60 -0.59 -19.91
N ASP A 79 -19.83 -0.76 -20.37
CA ASP A 79 -20.55 -2.04 -20.29
C ASP A 79 -19.83 -3.13 -21.09
N LYS A 80 -19.38 -2.80 -22.29
CA LYS A 80 -18.57 -3.73 -23.09
C LYS A 80 -17.26 -4.10 -22.37
N ALA A 81 -16.53 -3.13 -21.85
CA ALA A 81 -15.26 -3.35 -21.16
C ALA A 81 -15.44 -4.22 -19.90
N LYS A 82 -16.55 -4.04 -19.16
CA LYS A 82 -16.89 -4.90 -18.01
C LYS A 82 -17.20 -6.33 -18.44
N ALA A 83 -17.98 -6.51 -19.52
CA ALA A 83 -18.31 -7.83 -20.06
C ALA A 83 -17.05 -8.57 -20.53
N ASP A 84 -16.17 -7.90 -21.26
CA ASP A 84 -14.89 -8.45 -21.71
C ASP A 84 -14.02 -8.86 -20.52
N ARG A 85 -13.91 -8.02 -19.51
CA ARG A 85 -13.10 -8.30 -18.30
C ARG A 85 -13.70 -9.46 -17.49
N TYR A 86 -15.01 -9.53 -17.36
CA TYR A 86 -15.71 -10.63 -16.69
C TYR A 86 -15.43 -11.97 -17.39
N THR A 87 -15.52 -12.01 -18.72
CA THR A 87 -15.22 -13.19 -19.52
C THR A 87 -13.76 -13.61 -19.41
N MET A 88 -12.83 -12.66 -19.56
CA MET A 88 -11.38 -12.92 -19.44
C MET A 88 -10.98 -13.40 -18.05
N GLY A 89 -11.65 -12.93 -17.01
CA GLY A 89 -11.42 -13.33 -15.62
C GLY A 89 -12.09 -14.64 -15.20
N GLY A 90 -12.60 -15.44 -16.16
CA GLY A 90 -13.28 -16.70 -15.84
C GLY A 90 -14.56 -16.51 -15.02
N GLN A 91 -15.23 -15.36 -15.19
CA GLN A 91 -16.44 -14.98 -14.49
C GLN A 91 -16.28 -14.77 -12.97
N LEU A 92 -15.05 -14.57 -12.49
CA LEU A 92 -14.74 -14.35 -11.08
C LEU A 92 -14.76 -12.86 -10.69
N ALA A 93 -14.82 -11.94 -11.66
CA ALA A 93 -14.86 -10.51 -11.39
C ALA A 93 -16.23 -10.07 -10.88
N GLU A 94 -16.24 -9.21 -9.85
CA GLU A 94 -17.49 -8.64 -9.32
C GLU A 94 -17.87 -7.35 -10.05
N HIS A 95 -19.09 -7.30 -10.61
CA HIS A 95 -19.59 -6.13 -11.34
C HIS A 95 -19.59 -4.87 -10.49
N ALA A 96 -19.99 -4.97 -9.22
CA ALA A 96 -20.02 -3.83 -8.29
C ALA A 96 -18.63 -3.17 -8.09
N TRP A 97 -17.54 -3.94 -8.14
CA TRP A 97 -16.19 -3.40 -8.09
C TRP A 97 -15.78 -2.75 -9.42
N MET A 98 -16.15 -3.35 -10.54
CA MET A 98 -15.88 -2.77 -11.85
C MET A 98 -16.60 -1.43 -12.03
N ASP A 99 -17.84 -1.31 -11.52
CA ASP A 99 -18.59 -0.05 -11.55
C ASP A 99 -17.97 1.07 -10.70
N ARG A 100 -17.21 0.71 -9.65
CA ARG A 100 -16.51 1.70 -8.82
C ARG A 100 -15.17 2.15 -9.40
N VAL A 101 -14.57 1.32 -10.24
CA VAL A 101 -13.26 1.60 -10.84
C VAL A 101 -13.41 2.42 -12.12
N LEU A 102 -14.51 2.27 -12.85
CA LEU A 102 -14.83 2.98 -14.08
C LEU A 102 -15.75 4.17 -13.83
#